data_a3f9f00dd3aa62ffbecbc8345c58cf2e
#
_entry.id   a3f9f00dd3aa62ffbecbc8345c58cf2e
#
_cell.length_a   1.000
_cell.length_b   1.000
_cell.length_c   1.000
_cell.angle_alpha   90.00
_cell.angle_beta   90.00
_cell.angle_gamma   90.00
#
_symmetry.space_group_name_H-M   'P 1'
#
loop_
_entity.id
_entity.type
_entity.pdbx_description
1 polymer ?
#
loop_
_entity_poly.entity_id
_entity_poly.type
_entity_poly.pdbx_seq_one_letter_code
_entity_poly.pdbx_strand_id
1 'polypeptide(L)'
;MKLKYKKMVIIASIVVMALGFVALVFLDNGSPNQNAQTADLNLNENKDINKLIENYFNAKKSVNMDALSELVSDPSRIPKDRYTILASYVENYKDFDCYCIKNEEMDSYRVYVKYNMKLKNIESWVPCLTKYYVKITSEGKYVIYFSALDNSEVEFINLADKNEEIQKLKQEVNKSMSDILEKDATFKQYYQKMQKEIKAVANGESSSASPAASAASNGTAVPSTAPSTAPSSVPSASSAPAAN
;
A
#
# COMPACT_ATOMS: atom_id res chain seq x y z
N MET A 1 9.80 -30.90 10.50
CA MET A 1 9.39 -30.35 9.18
C MET A 1 8.14 -29.45 9.19
N LYS A 2 7.34 -29.38 10.25
CA LYS A 2 6.07 -28.62 10.30
C LYS A 2 6.19 -27.09 10.52
N LEU A 3 7.32 -26.60 11.04
CA LEU A 3 7.48 -25.18 11.40
C LEU A 3 7.84 -24.27 10.21
N LYS A 4 8.54 -24.81 9.21
CA LYS A 4 8.90 -24.05 7.98
C LYS A 4 7.68 -23.78 7.08
N TYR A 5 6.73 -24.71 7.02
CA TYR A 5 5.50 -24.56 6.24
C TYR A 5 4.57 -23.49 6.82
N LYS A 6 4.42 -23.41 8.16
CA LYS A 6 3.61 -22.35 8.79
C LYS A 6 4.16 -20.94 8.52
N LYS A 7 5.48 -20.74 8.57
CA LYS A 7 6.10 -19.45 8.21
C LYS A 7 5.94 -19.13 6.73
N MET A 8 6.01 -20.13 5.86
CA MET A 8 5.86 -19.94 4.41
C MET A 8 4.41 -19.60 4.03
N VAL A 9 3.40 -20.20 4.66
CA VAL A 9 1.98 -19.89 4.45
C VAL A 9 1.64 -18.50 4.99
N ILE A 10 2.17 -18.09 6.14
CA ILE A 10 1.98 -16.75 6.71
C ILE A 10 2.63 -15.68 5.81
N ILE A 11 3.84 -15.93 5.29
CA ILE A 11 4.52 -15.03 4.36
C ILE A 11 3.75 -14.97 3.03
N ALA A 12 3.23 -16.08 2.52
CA ALA A 12 2.42 -16.10 1.30
C ALA A 12 1.11 -15.31 1.45
N SER A 13 0.42 -15.38 2.60
CA SER A 13 -0.82 -14.62 2.82
C SER A 13 -0.58 -13.11 2.98
N ILE A 14 0.53 -12.72 3.62
CA ILE A 14 0.95 -11.32 3.72
C ILE A 14 1.38 -10.77 2.35
N VAL A 15 2.08 -11.58 1.55
CA VAL A 15 2.49 -11.23 0.18
C VAL A 15 1.27 -11.07 -0.73
N VAL A 16 0.23 -11.89 -0.58
CA VAL A 16 -1.02 -11.77 -1.37
C VAL A 16 -1.82 -10.50 -0.99
N MET A 17 -1.91 -10.14 0.30
CA MET A 17 -2.51 -8.85 0.70
C MET A 17 -1.66 -7.64 0.27
N ALA A 18 -0.35 -7.81 0.20
CA ALA A 18 0.58 -6.75 -0.15
C ALA A 18 0.78 -6.60 -1.66
N LEU A 19 0.62 -7.67 -2.42
CA LEU A 19 0.75 -7.72 -3.89
C LEU A 19 -0.57 -7.43 -4.62
N GLY A 20 -1.65 -7.06 -3.93
CA GLY A 20 -2.92 -6.68 -4.55
C GLY A 20 -2.82 -5.62 -5.66
N PHE A 21 -1.62 -5.08 -5.86
CA PHE A 21 -1.31 -4.11 -6.89
C PHE A 21 -0.62 -4.70 -8.14
N VAL A 22 -0.01 -5.88 -8.06
CA VAL A 22 0.82 -6.40 -9.18
C VAL A 22 0.45 -7.82 -9.60
N ALA A 23 -0.03 -8.64 -8.67
CA ALA A 23 -0.33 -10.05 -8.98
C ALA A 23 -1.62 -10.26 -9.77
N LEU A 24 -2.41 -9.20 -10.02
CA LEU A 24 -3.65 -9.31 -10.79
C LEU A 24 -3.44 -9.48 -12.30
N VAL A 25 -2.23 -9.23 -12.81
CA VAL A 25 -1.99 -9.26 -14.27
C VAL A 25 -1.68 -10.65 -14.82
N PHE A 26 -1.22 -11.61 -13.99
CA PHE A 26 -0.59 -12.82 -14.57
C PHE A 26 -1.03 -14.19 -14.05
N LEU A 27 -1.92 -14.33 -13.09
CA LEU A 27 -2.29 -15.65 -12.57
C LEU A 27 -3.78 -15.74 -12.24
N ASP A 28 -4.62 -15.97 -13.23
CA ASP A 28 -5.75 -16.88 -13.12
C ASP A 28 -6.45 -17.11 -14.47
N ASN A 29 -6.09 -18.21 -15.13
CA ASN A 29 -6.91 -18.86 -16.15
C ASN A 29 -7.82 -19.91 -15.50
N GLY A 30 -8.55 -19.54 -14.45
CA GLY A 30 -9.57 -20.38 -13.85
C GLY A 30 -10.87 -20.29 -14.63
N SER A 31 -11.28 -21.37 -15.28
CA SER A 31 -12.61 -21.52 -15.88
C SER A 31 -13.71 -21.20 -14.86
N PRO A 32 -14.79 -20.52 -15.26
CA PRO A 32 -15.90 -20.20 -14.36
C PRO A 32 -16.59 -21.50 -13.93
N ASN A 33 -16.49 -21.84 -12.66
CA ASN A 33 -17.23 -22.95 -12.07
C ASN A 33 -18.62 -22.45 -11.70
N GLN A 34 -19.66 -23.03 -12.29
CA GLN A 34 -21.06 -22.57 -12.32
C GLN A 34 -21.84 -22.68 -11.00
N ASN A 35 -21.20 -22.67 -9.83
CA ASN A 35 -21.89 -22.74 -8.55
C ASN A 35 -21.42 -21.67 -7.54
N ALA A 36 -21.08 -20.47 -8.02
CA ALA A 36 -20.89 -19.35 -7.13
C ALA A 36 -22.26 -18.79 -6.75
N GLN A 37 -22.69 -19.03 -5.53
CA GLN A 37 -23.82 -18.37 -4.91
C GLN A 37 -23.62 -16.85 -5.08
N THR A 38 -24.53 -16.17 -5.75
CA THR A 38 -24.49 -14.72 -5.95
C THR A 38 -24.72 -14.04 -4.61
N ALA A 39 -23.63 -13.85 -3.84
CA ALA A 39 -23.70 -12.98 -2.70
C ALA A 39 -23.95 -11.54 -3.21
N ASP A 40 -24.91 -10.84 -2.61
CA ASP A 40 -25.27 -9.50 -3.01
C ASP A 40 -24.05 -8.57 -2.88
N LEU A 41 -23.67 -7.97 -4.01
CA LEU A 41 -22.60 -7.01 -4.07
C LEU A 41 -23.14 -5.60 -3.82
N ASN A 42 -22.80 -5.03 -2.67
CA ASN A 42 -23.29 -3.72 -2.25
C ASN A 42 -22.23 -2.65 -2.55
N LEU A 43 -22.58 -1.72 -3.46
CA LEU A 43 -21.70 -0.60 -3.82
C LEU A 43 -21.97 0.62 -2.92
N ASN A 44 -20.96 1.04 -2.15
CA ASN A 44 -20.94 2.26 -1.32
C ASN A 44 -22.09 2.37 -0.29
N GLU A 45 -22.80 1.29 -0.02
CA GLU A 45 -23.95 1.30 0.91
C GLU A 45 -23.52 1.42 2.37
N ASN A 46 -22.40 0.81 2.74
CA ASN A 46 -21.88 0.87 4.10
C ASN A 46 -21.00 2.10 4.32
N LYS A 47 -21.59 3.16 4.89
CA LYS A 47 -20.90 4.44 5.11
C LYS A 47 -19.70 4.32 6.07
N ASP A 48 -19.76 3.40 7.04
CA ASP A 48 -18.67 3.20 8.02
C ASP A 48 -17.48 2.53 7.36
N ILE A 49 -17.70 1.56 6.48
CA ILE A 49 -16.65 0.96 5.66
C ILE A 49 -16.05 2.01 4.70
N ASN A 50 -16.88 2.81 4.03
CA ASN A 50 -16.39 3.86 3.14
C ASN A 50 -15.48 4.83 3.89
N LYS A 51 -15.91 5.29 5.07
CA LYS A 51 -15.12 6.17 5.94
C LYS A 51 -13.83 5.50 6.44
N LEU A 52 -13.89 4.22 6.84
CA LEU A 52 -12.72 3.44 7.23
C LEU A 52 -11.68 3.42 6.10
N ILE A 53 -12.11 3.14 4.88
CA ILE A 53 -11.24 3.06 3.70
C ILE A 53 -10.62 4.42 3.37
N GLU A 54 -11.41 5.49 3.36
CA GLU A 54 -10.89 6.84 3.13
C GLU A 54 -9.84 7.24 4.18
N ASN A 55 -10.13 7.01 5.46
CA ASN A 55 -9.20 7.29 6.55
C ASN A 55 -7.91 6.46 6.42
N TYR A 56 -8.04 5.19 6.07
CA TYR A 56 -6.90 4.31 5.86
C TYR A 56 -6.00 4.78 4.71
N PHE A 57 -6.56 5.17 3.57
CA PHE A 57 -5.79 5.68 2.45
C PHE A 57 -5.12 7.03 2.77
N ASN A 58 -5.79 7.92 3.52
CA ASN A 58 -5.23 9.18 3.98
C ASN A 58 -4.05 8.96 4.94
N ALA A 59 -4.20 8.08 5.92
CA ALA A 59 -3.15 7.71 6.85
C ALA A 59 -1.97 7.01 6.15
N LYS A 60 -2.25 6.12 5.20
CA LYS A 60 -1.25 5.44 4.38
C LYS A 60 -0.46 6.41 3.50
N LYS A 61 -1.12 7.40 2.89
CA LYS A 61 -0.47 8.43 2.06
C LYS A 61 0.55 9.25 2.86
N SER A 62 0.22 9.60 4.08
CA SER A 62 1.08 10.37 4.99
C SER A 62 2.02 9.50 5.85
N VAL A 63 1.94 8.18 5.73
CA VAL A 63 2.66 7.20 6.59
C VAL A 63 2.40 7.48 8.08
N ASN A 64 1.20 7.94 8.42
CA ASN A 64 0.81 8.19 9.80
C ASN A 64 0.51 6.86 10.51
N MET A 65 1.51 6.34 11.23
CA MET A 65 1.44 5.03 11.88
C MET A 65 0.43 4.99 13.02
N ASP A 66 0.26 6.09 13.75
CA ASP A 66 -0.71 6.18 14.86
C ASP A 66 -2.13 6.07 14.31
N ALA A 67 -2.47 6.86 13.29
CA ALA A 67 -3.76 6.79 12.63
C ALA A 67 -4.01 5.42 11.98
N LEU A 68 -2.99 4.81 11.35
CA LEU A 68 -3.12 3.46 10.78
C LEU A 68 -3.39 2.40 11.85
N SER A 69 -2.76 2.53 13.03
CA SER A 69 -2.92 1.59 14.13
C SER A 69 -4.35 1.52 14.66
N GLU A 70 -5.08 2.62 14.60
CA GLU A 70 -6.49 2.69 15.00
C GLU A 70 -7.47 2.06 14.00
N LEU A 71 -7.02 1.83 12.76
CA LEU A 71 -7.85 1.37 11.65
C LEU A 71 -7.68 -0.11 11.33
N VAL A 72 -6.73 -0.80 11.99
CA VAL A 72 -6.41 -2.20 11.72
C VAL A 72 -6.52 -3.07 12.97
N SER A 73 -6.73 -4.37 12.79
CA SER A 73 -6.84 -5.33 13.92
C SER A 73 -5.49 -5.66 14.58
N ASP A 74 -4.39 -5.54 13.83
CA ASP A 74 -3.04 -5.83 14.32
C ASP A 74 -2.04 -4.81 13.77
N PRO A 75 -1.74 -3.76 14.54
CA PRO A 75 -0.81 -2.71 14.13
C PRO A 75 0.62 -3.20 13.84
N SER A 76 1.04 -4.29 14.47
CA SER A 76 2.39 -4.85 14.27
C SER A 76 2.61 -5.38 12.85
N ARG A 77 1.53 -5.62 12.11
CA ARG A 77 1.55 -6.12 10.74
C ARG A 77 1.46 -5.04 9.67
N ILE A 78 1.45 -3.77 10.07
CA ILE A 78 1.46 -2.66 9.11
C ILE A 78 2.82 -2.64 8.40
N PRO A 79 2.87 -2.75 7.05
CA PRO A 79 4.13 -2.78 6.31
C PRO A 79 4.69 -1.36 6.11
N LYS A 80 5.23 -0.76 7.18
CA LYS A 80 5.72 0.63 7.23
C LYS A 80 6.66 0.98 6.08
N ASP A 81 7.68 0.15 5.85
CA ASP A 81 8.69 0.42 4.82
C ASP A 81 8.07 0.49 3.42
N ARG A 82 7.12 -0.40 3.15
CA ARG A 82 6.35 -0.38 1.91
C ARG A 82 5.50 0.88 1.77
N TYR A 83 4.85 1.34 2.85
CA TYR A 83 4.06 2.58 2.82
C TYR A 83 4.94 3.79 2.64
N THR A 84 6.15 3.79 3.21
CA THR A 84 7.17 4.83 2.99
C THR A 84 7.56 4.91 1.51
N ILE A 85 7.83 3.78 0.86
CA ILE A 85 8.10 3.76 -0.58
C ILE A 85 6.89 4.26 -1.36
N LEU A 86 5.69 3.74 -1.11
CA LEU A 86 4.49 4.20 -1.81
C LEU A 86 4.27 5.71 -1.66
N ALA A 87 4.44 6.26 -0.46
CA ALA A 87 4.32 7.69 -0.20
C ALA A 87 5.35 8.55 -0.94
N SER A 88 6.53 7.99 -1.27
CA SER A 88 7.51 8.69 -2.10
C SER A 88 7.07 8.83 -3.56
N TYR A 89 6.29 7.88 -4.08
CA TYR A 89 5.81 7.83 -5.46
C TYR A 89 4.41 8.41 -5.66
N VAL A 90 3.52 8.22 -4.68
CA VAL A 90 2.11 8.60 -4.80
C VAL A 90 1.89 10.03 -4.32
N GLU A 91 1.20 10.80 -5.15
CA GLU A 91 0.75 12.16 -4.84
C GLU A 91 -0.61 12.15 -4.14
N ASN A 92 -1.58 11.40 -4.70
CA ASN A 92 -2.93 11.38 -4.16
C ASN A 92 -3.73 10.12 -4.55
N TYR A 93 -4.82 9.92 -3.83
CA TYR A 93 -5.86 8.94 -4.11
C TYR A 93 -7.22 9.64 -4.15
N LYS A 94 -8.14 9.19 -5.00
CA LYS A 94 -9.51 9.71 -5.09
C LYS A 94 -10.49 8.70 -5.68
N ASP A 95 -11.76 9.07 -5.71
CA ASP A 95 -12.86 8.34 -6.36
C ASP A 95 -12.96 6.91 -5.82
N PHE A 96 -13.12 6.78 -4.49
CA PHE A 96 -13.24 5.48 -3.84
C PHE A 96 -14.62 4.89 -4.03
N ASP A 97 -14.69 3.72 -4.69
CA ASP A 97 -15.87 2.88 -4.80
C ASP A 97 -15.64 1.60 -4.00
N CYS A 98 -16.40 1.39 -2.94
CA CYS A 98 -16.33 0.22 -2.07
C CYS A 98 -17.41 -0.79 -2.44
N TYR A 99 -17.00 -1.91 -2.99
CA TYR A 99 -17.87 -3.06 -3.30
C TYR A 99 -17.76 -4.07 -2.15
N CYS A 100 -18.82 -4.26 -1.39
CA CYS A 100 -18.83 -5.06 -0.18
C CYS A 100 -19.64 -6.36 -0.38
N ILE A 101 -19.04 -7.48 0.01
CA ILE A 101 -19.73 -8.76 0.19
C ILE A 101 -19.72 -9.05 1.69
N LYS A 102 -20.91 -9.15 2.31
CA LYS A 102 -21.07 -9.42 3.73
C LYS A 102 -20.98 -10.93 4.02
N ASN A 103 -20.32 -11.29 5.09
CA ASN A 103 -20.47 -12.59 5.71
C ASN A 103 -21.44 -12.45 6.88
N GLU A 104 -22.64 -13.00 6.73
CA GLU A 104 -23.69 -12.88 7.73
C GLU A 104 -23.39 -13.65 9.03
N GLU A 105 -22.56 -14.70 8.95
CA GLU A 105 -22.25 -15.55 10.10
C GLU A 105 -21.14 -14.97 10.98
N MET A 106 -20.27 -14.11 10.42
CA MET A 106 -19.04 -13.67 11.10
C MET A 106 -18.96 -12.16 11.33
N ASP A 107 -20.02 -11.39 11.07
CA ASP A 107 -20.01 -9.92 11.13
C ASP A 107 -18.78 -9.32 10.46
N SER A 108 -18.52 -9.77 9.23
CA SER A 108 -17.34 -9.41 8.47
C SER A 108 -17.68 -9.14 7.01
N TYR A 109 -16.74 -8.50 6.31
CA TYR A 109 -16.93 -8.09 4.93
C TYR A 109 -15.68 -8.37 4.10
N ARG A 110 -15.87 -8.89 2.89
CA ARG A 110 -14.89 -8.79 1.83
C ARG A 110 -15.13 -7.49 1.07
N VAL A 111 -14.18 -6.57 1.11
CA VAL A 111 -14.30 -5.23 0.54
C VAL A 111 -13.32 -5.09 -0.62
N TYR A 112 -13.83 -4.77 -1.80
CA TYR A 112 -13.05 -4.44 -2.98
C TYR A 112 -13.15 -2.95 -3.20
N VAL A 113 -12.02 -2.27 -3.24
CA VAL A 113 -11.96 -0.82 -3.37
C VAL A 113 -11.40 -0.48 -4.74
N LYS A 114 -12.24 0.06 -5.63
CA LYS A 114 -11.82 0.71 -6.86
C LYS A 114 -11.51 2.17 -6.54
N TYR A 115 -10.41 2.68 -7.02
CA TYR A 115 -10.00 4.07 -6.78
C TYR A 115 -9.06 4.53 -7.88
N ASN A 116 -8.87 5.83 -7.97
CA ASN A 116 -7.89 6.44 -8.84
C ASN A 116 -6.67 6.88 -8.02
N MET A 117 -5.47 6.54 -8.51
CA MET A 117 -4.19 6.92 -7.93
C MET A 117 -3.47 7.92 -8.83
N LYS A 118 -2.93 8.97 -8.24
CA LYS A 118 -2.05 9.94 -8.89
C LYS A 118 -0.62 9.66 -8.48
N LEU A 119 0.26 9.44 -9.43
CA LEU A 119 1.70 9.39 -9.18
C LEU A 119 2.32 10.78 -9.35
N LYS A 120 3.36 11.06 -8.56
CA LYS A 120 4.12 12.33 -8.64
C LYS A 120 4.76 12.49 -10.02
N ASN A 121 4.65 13.67 -10.60
CA ASN A 121 5.17 13.99 -11.93
C ASN A 121 4.56 13.17 -13.09
N ILE A 122 3.43 12.53 -12.88
CA ILE A 122 2.67 11.83 -13.93
C ILE A 122 1.31 12.52 -14.04
N GLU A 123 0.89 12.92 -15.23
CA GLU A 123 -0.38 13.64 -15.41
C GLU A 123 -1.59 12.73 -15.30
N SER A 124 -1.45 11.48 -15.73
CA SER A 124 -2.55 10.53 -15.75
C SER A 124 -2.97 10.06 -14.36
N TRP A 125 -4.28 9.96 -14.12
CA TRP A 125 -4.84 9.19 -13.01
C TRP A 125 -4.92 7.73 -13.39
N VAL A 126 -4.56 6.86 -12.46
CA VAL A 126 -4.41 5.41 -12.69
C VAL A 126 -5.51 4.67 -11.94
N PRO A 127 -6.40 3.96 -12.63
CA PRO A 127 -7.41 3.16 -11.97
C PRO A 127 -6.76 1.97 -11.26
N CYS A 128 -7.17 1.74 -10.04
CA CYS A 128 -6.64 0.71 -9.16
C CYS A 128 -7.78 -0.07 -8.51
N LEU A 129 -7.53 -1.34 -8.23
CA LEU A 129 -8.41 -2.18 -7.43
C LEU A 129 -7.60 -2.84 -6.33
N THR A 130 -8.04 -2.71 -5.09
CA THR A 130 -7.46 -3.42 -3.94
C THR A 130 -8.56 -4.11 -3.16
N LYS A 131 -8.19 -5.07 -2.31
CA LYS A 131 -9.13 -5.85 -1.55
C LYS A 131 -8.73 -5.94 -0.09
N TYR A 132 -9.72 -5.82 0.79
CA TYR A 132 -9.56 -5.89 2.23
C TYR A 132 -10.53 -6.92 2.82
N TYR A 133 -10.16 -7.45 3.99
CA TYR A 133 -11.08 -8.14 4.86
C TYR A 133 -11.34 -7.23 6.04
N VAL A 134 -12.59 -6.87 6.27
CA VAL A 134 -13.04 -5.94 7.32
C VAL A 134 -13.87 -6.72 8.32
N LYS A 135 -13.60 -6.53 9.60
CA LYS A 135 -14.40 -7.13 10.69
C LYS A 135 -14.98 -6.03 11.56
N ILE A 136 -16.09 -6.37 12.22
CA ILE A 136 -16.67 -5.55 13.27
C ILE A 136 -16.11 -6.07 14.60
N THR A 137 -15.54 -5.17 15.41
CA THR A 137 -15.07 -5.50 16.76
C THR A 137 -16.23 -5.68 17.72
N SER A 138 -15.99 -6.25 18.90
CA SER A 138 -16.98 -6.35 19.98
C SER A 138 -17.56 -5.01 20.42
N GLU A 139 -16.87 -3.91 20.12
CA GLU A 139 -17.30 -2.53 20.39
C GLU A 139 -18.10 -1.93 19.22
N GLY A 140 -18.38 -2.71 18.17
CA GLY A 140 -19.10 -2.25 16.98
C GLY A 140 -18.26 -1.42 16.00
N LYS A 141 -16.93 -1.36 16.17
CA LYS A 141 -16.02 -0.62 15.30
C LYS A 141 -15.59 -1.46 14.11
N TYR A 142 -15.59 -0.88 12.92
CA TYR A 142 -15.05 -1.51 11.72
C TYR A 142 -13.53 -1.36 11.67
N VAL A 143 -12.81 -2.47 11.43
CA VAL A 143 -11.35 -2.47 11.29
C VAL A 143 -10.91 -3.32 10.11
N ILE A 144 -9.84 -2.92 9.42
CA ILE A 144 -9.20 -3.75 8.41
C ILE A 144 -8.46 -4.88 9.14
N TYR A 145 -8.78 -6.13 8.79
CA TYR A 145 -8.28 -7.29 9.52
C TYR A 145 -6.91 -7.73 9.00
N PHE A 146 -5.90 -7.56 9.83
CA PHE A 146 -4.51 -7.92 9.54
C PHE A 146 -4.04 -9.14 10.32
N SER A 147 -4.86 -9.66 11.23
CA SER A 147 -4.51 -10.86 12.02
C SER A 147 -4.56 -12.14 11.19
N ALA A 148 -4.21 -13.26 11.79
CA ALA A 148 -4.29 -14.57 11.13
C ALA A 148 -5.76 -14.94 10.88
N LEU A 149 -6.04 -15.41 9.67
CA LEU A 149 -7.35 -15.90 9.27
C LEU A 149 -7.52 -17.35 9.70
N ASP A 150 -8.72 -17.73 10.11
CA ASP A 150 -9.12 -19.13 10.29
C ASP A 150 -9.59 -19.75 8.95
N ASN A 151 -9.95 -21.04 8.99
CA ASN A 151 -10.32 -21.77 7.77
C ASN A 151 -11.64 -21.25 7.16
N SER A 152 -12.61 -20.90 7.98
CA SER A 152 -13.92 -20.39 7.52
C SER A 152 -13.80 -18.99 6.92
N GLU A 153 -12.96 -18.14 7.51
CA GLU A 153 -12.62 -16.82 6.93
C GLU A 153 -11.92 -16.95 5.58
N VAL A 154 -10.98 -17.89 5.46
CA VAL A 154 -10.29 -18.18 4.20
C VAL A 154 -11.27 -18.70 3.14
N GLU A 155 -12.19 -19.59 3.52
CA GLU A 155 -13.22 -20.10 2.62
C GLU A 155 -14.15 -19.01 2.13
N PHE A 156 -14.66 -18.17 3.03
CA PHE A 156 -15.50 -17.02 2.67
C PHE A 156 -14.76 -16.06 1.71
N ILE A 157 -13.53 -15.72 2.01
CA ILE A 157 -12.70 -14.84 1.16
C ILE A 157 -12.55 -15.45 -0.24
N ASN A 158 -12.28 -16.76 -0.33
CA ASN A 158 -12.11 -17.44 -1.60
C ASN A 158 -13.41 -17.50 -2.42
N LEU A 159 -14.57 -17.67 -1.77
CA LEU A 159 -15.86 -17.60 -2.42
C LEU A 159 -16.18 -16.19 -2.92
N ALA A 160 -15.99 -15.19 -2.07
CA ALA A 160 -16.20 -13.78 -2.44
C ALA A 160 -15.29 -13.35 -3.61
N ASP A 161 -14.02 -13.78 -3.59
CA ASP A 161 -13.05 -13.47 -4.64
C ASP A 161 -13.42 -14.12 -6.01
N LYS A 162 -14.35 -15.10 -6.05
CA LYS A 162 -14.87 -15.73 -7.27
C LYS A 162 -16.17 -15.10 -7.79
N ASN A 163 -16.74 -14.13 -7.10
CA ASN A 163 -17.96 -13.45 -7.53
C ASN A 163 -17.77 -12.86 -8.95
N GLU A 164 -18.74 -13.12 -9.83
CA GLU A 164 -18.63 -12.76 -11.27
C GLU A 164 -18.53 -11.26 -11.50
N GLU A 165 -19.23 -10.44 -10.73
CA GLU A 165 -19.18 -8.99 -10.87
C GLU A 165 -17.81 -8.45 -10.44
N ILE A 166 -17.22 -9.03 -9.40
CA ILE A 166 -15.86 -8.73 -8.97
C ILE A 166 -14.84 -9.15 -10.03
N GLN A 167 -15.03 -10.28 -10.68
CA GLN A 167 -14.14 -10.69 -11.79
C GLN A 167 -14.26 -9.76 -12.99
N LYS A 168 -15.45 -9.30 -13.35
CA LYS A 168 -15.66 -8.28 -14.40
C LYS A 168 -14.99 -6.95 -14.02
N LEU A 169 -15.18 -6.48 -12.78
CA LEU A 169 -14.55 -5.27 -12.26
C LEU A 169 -13.02 -5.35 -12.33
N LYS A 170 -12.45 -6.50 -11.95
CA LYS A 170 -11.02 -6.78 -12.05
C LYS A 170 -10.50 -6.69 -13.48
N GLN A 171 -11.23 -7.31 -14.43
CA GLN A 171 -10.87 -7.27 -15.86
C GLN A 171 -10.92 -5.84 -16.41
N GLU A 172 -11.95 -5.05 -16.06
CA GLU A 172 -12.09 -3.65 -16.46
C GLU A 172 -10.91 -2.81 -15.98
N VAL A 173 -10.57 -2.89 -14.69
CA VAL A 173 -9.45 -2.13 -14.10
C VAL A 173 -8.13 -2.55 -14.72
N ASN A 174 -7.91 -3.86 -14.92
CA ASN A 174 -6.69 -4.38 -15.54
C ASN A 174 -6.53 -3.90 -16.98
N LYS A 175 -7.64 -3.92 -17.76
CA LYS A 175 -7.63 -3.41 -19.13
C LYS A 175 -7.29 -1.93 -19.17
N SER A 176 -7.93 -1.12 -18.32
CA SER A 176 -7.66 0.31 -18.23
C SER A 176 -6.20 0.60 -17.85
N MET A 177 -5.63 -0.17 -16.93
CA MET A 177 -4.23 -0.07 -16.55
C MET A 177 -3.29 -0.43 -17.71
N SER A 178 -3.59 -1.53 -18.43
CA SER A 178 -2.80 -1.93 -19.61
C SER A 178 -2.83 -0.86 -20.69
N ASP A 179 -4.00 -0.29 -20.98
CA ASP A 179 -4.15 0.78 -21.97
C ASP A 179 -3.30 2.03 -21.62
N ILE A 180 -3.16 2.36 -20.33
CA ILE A 180 -2.29 3.46 -19.87
C ILE A 180 -0.82 3.07 -20.03
N LEU A 181 -0.42 1.87 -19.62
CA LEU A 181 0.96 1.38 -19.72
C LEU A 181 1.46 1.26 -21.17
N GLU A 182 0.55 1.05 -22.12
CA GLU A 182 0.87 1.02 -23.54
C GLU A 182 1.03 2.40 -24.14
N LYS A 183 0.22 3.38 -23.69
CA LYS A 183 0.17 4.73 -24.27
C LYS A 183 1.15 5.71 -23.63
N ASP A 184 1.54 5.48 -22.37
CA ASP A 184 2.40 6.38 -21.59
C ASP A 184 3.70 5.67 -21.17
N ALA A 185 4.75 5.85 -21.99
CA ALA A 185 6.06 5.26 -21.73
C ALA A 185 6.71 5.81 -20.44
N THR A 186 6.46 7.06 -20.10
CA THR A 186 6.97 7.71 -18.88
C THR A 186 6.34 7.08 -17.65
N PHE A 187 5.00 6.94 -17.69
CA PHE A 187 4.28 6.23 -16.64
C PHE A 187 4.77 4.80 -16.48
N LYS A 188 4.93 4.06 -17.59
CA LYS A 188 5.41 2.67 -17.58
C LYS A 188 6.75 2.52 -16.87
N GLN A 189 7.74 3.36 -17.19
CA GLN A 189 9.06 3.33 -16.55
C GLN A 189 8.97 3.67 -15.05
N TYR A 190 8.22 4.71 -14.70
CA TYR A 190 8.03 5.15 -13.32
C TYR A 190 7.34 4.08 -12.48
N TYR A 191 6.29 3.46 -13.03
CA TYR A 191 5.55 2.38 -12.41
C TYR A 191 6.41 1.14 -12.19
N GLN A 192 7.20 0.73 -13.19
CA GLN A 192 8.14 -0.39 -13.08
C GLN A 192 9.20 -0.16 -12.00
N LYS A 193 9.73 1.06 -11.91
CA LYS A 193 10.68 1.43 -10.86
C LYS A 193 10.07 1.30 -9.48
N MET A 194 8.89 1.88 -9.26
CA MET A 194 8.13 1.77 -8.01
C MET A 194 7.89 0.31 -7.63
N GLN A 195 7.46 -0.52 -8.58
CA GLN A 195 7.21 -1.94 -8.34
C GLN A 195 8.46 -2.71 -7.94
N LYS A 196 9.60 -2.41 -8.56
CA LYS A 196 10.89 -3.02 -8.23
C LYS A 196 11.29 -2.71 -6.79
N GLU A 197 11.17 -1.46 -6.37
CA GLU A 197 11.51 -1.04 -5.00
C GLU A 197 10.59 -1.69 -3.95
N ILE A 198 9.27 -1.74 -4.22
CA ILE A 198 8.31 -2.41 -3.34
C ILE A 198 8.63 -3.90 -3.20
N LYS A 199 9.01 -4.57 -4.30
CA LYS A 199 9.39 -6.00 -4.26
C LYS A 199 10.68 -6.23 -3.49
N ALA A 200 11.69 -5.37 -3.65
CA ALA A 200 12.94 -5.47 -2.92
C ALA A 200 12.73 -5.44 -1.41
N VAL A 201 11.91 -4.51 -0.91
CA VAL A 201 11.56 -4.45 0.52
C VAL A 201 10.76 -5.67 0.96
N ALA A 202 9.82 -6.16 0.16
CA ALA A 202 9.05 -7.36 0.49
C ALA A 202 9.92 -8.62 0.61
N ASN A 203 11.06 -8.66 -0.11
CA ASN A 203 12.03 -9.75 -0.06
C ASN A 203 13.10 -9.58 1.04
N GLY A 204 13.04 -8.50 1.83
CA GLY A 204 14.04 -8.18 2.87
C GLY A 204 15.35 -7.62 2.30
N GLU A 205 15.38 -7.23 1.03
CA GLU A 205 16.49 -6.54 0.42
C GLU A 205 16.42 -5.07 0.84
N SER A 206 17.38 -4.62 1.66
CA SER A 206 17.45 -3.24 2.14
C SER A 206 17.70 -2.30 0.96
N SER A 207 16.70 -1.56 0.54
CA SER A 207 16.89 -0.55 -0.52
C SER A 207 17.52 0.70 0.09
N SER A 208 18.83 0.86 -0.08
CA SER A 208 19.55 2.10 0.18
C SER A 208 19.45 3.05 -1.02
N ALA A 209 18.25 3.41 -1.42
CA ALA A 209 18.05 4.41 -2.46
C ALA A 209 17.05 5.47 -2.00
N SER A 210 17.59 6.48 -1.33
CA SER A 210 16.91 7.77 -1.22
C SER A 210 16.82 8.38 -2.62
N PRO A 211 15.66 8.84 -3.09
CA PRO A 211 15.58 9.57 -4.34
C PRO A 211 16.20 10.95 -4.14
N ALA A 212 17.50 11.07 -4.42
CA ALA A 212 18.15 12.36 -4.53
C ALA A 212 17.54 13.12 -5.69
N ALA A 213 17.07 14.31 -5.39
CA ALA A 213 16.61 15.29 -6.35
C ALA A 213 17.70 15.55 -7.39
N SER A 214 17.47 15.16 -8.63
CA SER A 214 18.32 15.55 -9.78
C SER A 214 17.84 16.90 -10.25
N ALA A 215 18.36 17.96 -9.62
CA ALA A 215 18.30 19.29 -10.19
C ALA A 215 19.53 19.48 -11.08
N ALA A 216 19.29 19.59 -12.37
CA ALA A 216 20.30 19.98 -13.32
C ALA A 216 20.79 21.41 -13.01
N SER A 217 22.09 21.60 -12.80
CA SER A 217 22.73 22.88 -13.00
C SER A 217 23.99 22.69 -13.83
N ASN A 218 23.92 23.13 -15.07
CA ASN A 218 25.09 23.48 -15.90
C ASN A 218 25.73 24.73 -15.30
N GLY A 219 27.06 24.69 -15.12
CA GLY A 219 27.83 25.87 -14.71
C GLY A 219 29.30 25.56 -14.62
N THR A 220 29.95 25.72 -15.72
CA THR A 220 31.33 26.09 -16.04
C THR A 220 32.35 26.20 -14.91
N ALA A 221 33.43 25.44 -15.06
CA ALA A 221 34.65 25.47 -14.28
C ALA A 221 35.53 26.71 -14.59
N VAL A 222 36.18 27.27 -13.58
CA VAL A 222 37.52 27.90 -13.69
C VAL A 222 38.26 27.75 -12.35
N PRO A 223 39.56 27.39 -12.33
CA PRO A 223 40.33 27.10 -11.13
C PRO A 223 41.10 28.32 -10.62
N SER A 224 41.25 28.46 -9.28
CA SER A 224 42.31 29.32 -8.73
C SER A 224 42.76 28.86 -7.32
N THR A 225 43.96 28.42 -7.31
CA THR A 225 45.07 28.44 -6.34
C THR A 225 44.84 28.80 -4.87
N ALA A 226 45.35 27.93 -4.01
CA ALA A 226 45.71 28.15 -2.60
C ALA A 226 46.89 29.16 -2.46
N PRO A 227 47.39 29.64 -1.26
CA PRO A 227 47.64 28.82 -0.06
C PRO A 227 47.49 29.50 1.34
N SER A 228 47.50 28.64 2.39
CA SER A 228 48.20 28.73 3.68
C SER A 228 47.97 29.92 4.66
N THR A 229 47.53 29.64 5.87
CA THR A 229 48.28 29.71 7.13
C THR A 229 47.35 29.58 8.36
N ALA A 230 47.71 28.69 9.28
CA ALA A 230 47.34 28.71 10.69
C ALA A 230 48.37 29.58 11.44
N PRO A 231 48.33 29.91 12.75
CA PRO A 231 47.74 29.13 13.86
C PRO A 231 47.20 29.94 15.08
N SER A 232 46.69 29.19 16.06
CA SER A 232 46.76 29.37 17.53
C SER A 232 45.97 30.47 18.24
N SER A 233 45.11 30.14 19.19
CA SER A 233 45.36 30.11 20.65
C SER A 233 44.04 30.11 21.45
N VAL A 234 43.96 29.21 22.42
CA VAL A 234 43.12 29.17 23.61
C VAL A 234 43.77 30.15 24.66
N PRO A 235 43.18 30.65 25.75
CA PRO A 235 42.36 29.90 26.70
C PRO A 235 41.26 30.66 27.50
N SER A 236 40.49 29.82 28.18
CA SER A 236 40.08 29.84 29.61
C SER A 236 39.20 30.92 30.25
N ALA A 237 38.28 30.38 30.95
CA ALA A 237 37.87 30.52 32.35
C ALA A 237 36.60 31.35 32.69
N SER A 238 35.71 30.63 33.31
CA SER A 238 35.24 30.79 34.70
C SER A 238 34.03 31.68 34.96
N SER A 239 32.98 31.13 35.43
CA SER A 239 32.39 31.16 36.76
C SER A 239 30.86 31.27 36.75
N ALA A 240 30.22 30.32 37.40
CA ALA A 240 28.92 30.46 38.07
C ALA A 240 29.10 31.35 39.32
N PRO A 241 28.04 31.78 40.06
CA PRO A 241 26.90 30.98 40.51
C PRO A 241 25.54 31.72 40.76
N ALA A 242 24.52 30.89 40.97
CA ALA A 242 23.48 30.89 42.03
C ALA A 242 22.37 31.97 42.14
N ALA A 243 21.18 31.39 42.29
CA ALA A 243 20.07 31.69 43.21
C ALA A 243 19.17 32.94 42.97
N ASN A 244 17.94 32.68 42.68
CA ASN A 244 16.78 32.74 43.59
C ASN A 244 15.59 32.01 42.96
#